data_5027acbe3026e68f91fea47186fa2c2e
#
_entry.id   5027acbe3026e68f91fea47186fa2c2e
#
_cell.length_a   1.000
_cell.length_b   1.000
_cell.length_c   1.000
_cell.angle_alpha   90.00
_cell.angle_beta   90.00
_cell.angle_gamma   90.00
#
_symmetry.space_group_name_H-M   'P 1'
#
loop_
_entity.id
_entity.type
_entity.pdbx_description
1 polymer ?
#
loop_
_entity_poly.entity_id
_entity_poly.type
_entity_poly.pdbx_seq_one_letter_code
_entity_poly.pdbx_strand_id
1 'polypeptide(L)'
;KSFIKMGKFIIVWSVIFCVFLSIFTNVLYYWLTPATVLLIPFLVHILRFKIWHYLHIVYGIVITLILVINTSVYPISVFFGNVDRETAILFGWEKIVEVVSKEKKLRGIKKVVFSDYRIGSLYIFHSNDFNADVVMEERRTQFDLWREEENPFEKSTLIVADKDFPIGKKISSRFEKIEFVRDIEIRKGNKLVRKYHVFLGTNT
;
A
#
# COMPACT_ATOMS: atom_id res chain seq x y z
N LYS A 1 -27.80 -26.15 19.00
CA LYS A 1 -27.47 -27.13 17.90
C LYS A 1 -27.56 -26.48 16.51
N SER A 2 -28.55 -25.61 16.23
CA SER A 2 -28.73 -24.95 14.93
C SER A 2 -27.61 -23.99 14.59
N PHE A 3 -27.17 -23.15 15.54
CA PHE A 3 -26.07 -22.19 15.37
C PHE A 3 -24.74 -22.89 14.98
N ILE A 4 -24.42 -24.02 15.61
CA ILE A 4 -23.20 -24.78 15.28
C ILE A 4 -23.26 -25.33 13.86
N LYS A 5 -24.40 -25.86 13.42
CA LYS A 5 -24.58 -26.34 12.05
C LYS A 5 -24.42 -25.22 11.02
N MET A 6 -25.05 -24.07 11.28
CA MET A 6 -24.97 -22.89 10.42
C MET A 6 -23.54 -22.35 10.34
N GLY A 7 -22.84 -22.23 11.48
CA GLY A 7 -21.45 -21.78 11.52
C GLY A 7 -20.51 -22.70 10.72
N LYS A 8 -20.63 -24.02 10.90
CA LYS A 8 -19.86 -25.01 10.11
C LYS A 8 -20.16 -24.86 8.60
N PHE A 9 -21.41 -24.70 8.25
CA PHE A 9 -21.83 -24.50 6.86
C PHE A 9 -21.16 -23.26 6.25
N ILE A 10 -21.24 -22.11 6.91
CA ILE A 10 -20.65 -20.86 6.42
C ILE A 10 -19.12 -21.00 6.28
N ILE A 11 -18.43 -21.59 7.27
CA ILE A 11 -16.97 -21.79 7.22
C ILE A 11 -16.59 -22.65 6.01
N VAL A 12 -17.24 -23.79 5.85
CA VAL A 12 -16.93 -24.74 4.76
C VAL A 12 -17.18 -24.08 3.41
N TRP A 13 -18.32 -23.43 3.23
CA TRP A 13 -18.65 -22.77 1.94
C TRP A 13 -17.76 -21.56 1.65
N SER A 14 -17.37 -20.79 2.66
CA SER A 14 -16.41 -19.68 2.46
C SER A 14 -15.06 -20.19 1.98
N VAL A 15 -14.56 -21.28 2.56
CA VAL A 15 -13.30 -21.89 2.13
C VAL A 15 -13.41 -22.45 0.71
N ILE A 16 -14.47 -23.22 0.42
CA ILE A 16 -14.71 -23.78 -0.91
C ILE A 16 -14.79 -22.65 -1.95
N PHE A 17 -15.52 -21.58 -1.65
CA PHE A 17 -15.67 -20.43 -2.55
C PHE A 17 -14.34 -19.73 -2.81
N CYS A 18 -13.52 -19.49 -1.76
CA CYS A 18 -12.20 -18.89 -1.95
C CYS A 18 -11.24 -19.78 -2.73
N VAL A 19 -11.28 -21.11 -2.49
CA VAL A 19 -10.49 -22.08 -3.29
C VAL A 19 -10.93 -22.07 -4.74
N PHE A 20 -12.22 -22.06 -5.00
CA PHE A 20 -12.76 -21.97 -6.35
C PHE A 20 -12.33 -20.68 -7.05
N LEU A 21 -12.45 -19.53 -6.37
CA LEU A 21 -12.01 -18.25 -6.92
C LEU A 21 -10.51 -18.21 -7.20
N SER A 22 -9.69 -18.90 -6.38
CA SER A 22 -8.23 -18.90 -6.54
C SER A 22 -7.76 -19.53 -7.86
N ILE A 23 -8.62 -20.29 -8.53
CA ILE A 23 -8.35 -20.87 -9.84
C ILE A 23 -8.38 -19.77 -10.92
N PHE A 24 -9.19 -18.73 -10.74
CA PHE A 24 -9.45 -17.70 -11.74
C PHE A 24 -8.80 -16.35 -11.41
N THR A 25 -8.52 -16.08 -10.14
CA THR A 25 -7.98 -14.79 -9.70
C THR A 25 -7.15 -14.93 -8.44
N ASN A 26 -6.32 -13.94 -8.16
CA ASN A 26 -5.57 -13.84 -6.91
C ASN A 26 -6.53 -13.52 -5.75
N VAL A 27 -6.81 -14.53 -4.93
CA VAL A 27 -7.65 -14.37 -3.73
C VAL A 27 -6.82 -13.69 -2.63
N LEU A 28 -7.34 -12.59 -2.12
CA LEU A 28 -6.70 -11.88 -1.03
C LEU A 28 -7.04 -12.55 0.31
N TYR A 29 -6.04 -12.70 1.17
CA TYR A 29 -6.15 -13.42 2.45
C TYR A 29 -7.30 -12.94 3.34
N TYR A 30 -7.65 -11.66 3.29
CA TYR A 30 -8.74 -11.10 4.09
C TYR A 30 -10.15 -11.46 3.59
N TRP A 31 -10.29 -12.08 2.42
CA TRP A 31 -11.58 -12.60 1.96
C TRP A 31 -12.06 -13.80 2.77
N LEU A 32 -11.15 -14.46 3.49
CA LEU A 32 -11.48 -15.50 4.45
C LEU A 32 -11.87 -14.97 5.83
N THR A 33 -11.84 -13.64 6.06
CA THR A 33 -12.19 -13.04 7.35
C THR A 33 -13.53 -13.50 7.93
N PRO A 34 -14.64 -13.61 7.16
CA PRO A 34 -15.91 -14.12 7.69
C PRO A 34 -15.78 -15.54 8.26
N ALA A 35 -15.04 -16.43 7.56
CA ALA A 35 -14.80 -17.78 8.03
C ALA A 35 -13.93 -17.80 9.30
N THR A 36 -12.90 -16.94 9.34
CA THR A 36 -11.97 -16.83 10.48
C THR A 36 -12.68 -16.32 11.73
N VAL A 37 -13.50 -15.28 11.61
CA VAL A 37 -14.28 -14.74 12.74
C VAL A 37 -15.24 -15.79 13.29
N LEU A 38 -15.91 -16.56 12.43
CA LEU A 38 -16.81 -17.62 12.85
C LEU A 38 -16.09 -18.83 13.46
N LEU A 39 -14.81 -19.03 13.18
CA LEU A 39 -14.00 -20.07 13.82
C LEU A 39 -13.74 -19.81 15.31
N ILE A 40 -13.69 -18.55 15.76
CA ILE A 40 -13.35 -18.17 17.14
C ILE A 40 -14.22 -18.87 18.17
N PRO A 41 -15.58 -18.84 18.10
CA PRO A 41 -16.44 -19.53 19.06
C PRO A 41 -16.22 -21.06 19.11
N PHE A 42 -15.87 -21.66 17.95
CA PHE A 42 -15.58 -23.09 17.89
C PHE A 42 -14.24 -23.43 18.52
N LEU A 43 -13.21 -22.59 18.31
CA LEU A 43 -11.90 -22.75 18.93
C LEU A 43 -12.00 -22.67 20.46
N VAL A 44 -12.75 -21.70 21.00
CA VAL A 44 -12.99 -21.58 22.44
C VAL A 44 -13.65 -22.84 23.01
N HIS A 45 -14.56 -23.48 22.27
CA HIS A 45 -15.21 -24.71 22.67
C HIS A 45 -14.27 -25.94 22.63
N ILE A 46 -13.32 -25.97 21.71
CA ILE A 46 -12.33 -27.04 21.52
C ILE A 46 -11.17 -26.88 22.51
N LEU A 47 -10.73 -25.65 22.76
CA LEU A 47 -9.61 -25.34 23.65
C LEU A 47 -10.02 -25.42 25.13
N ARG A 48 -10.29 -26.63 25.62
CA ARG A 48 -10.74 -26.85 27.01
C ARG A 48 -9.65 -26.68 28.05
N PHE A 49 -8.38 -26.83 27.68
CA PHE A 49 -7.26 -26.77 28.61
C PHE A 49 -6.75 -25.34 28.75
N LYS A 50 -6.55 -24.88 30.00
CA LYS A 50 -6.03 -23.51 30.28
C LYS A 50 -4.70 -23.21 29.56
N ILE A 51 -3.84 -24.20 29.39
CA ILE A 51 -2.55 -24.05 28.75
C ILE A 51 -2.69 -23.50 27.30
N TRP A 52 -3.71 -23.98 26.55
CA TRP A 52 -3.94 -23.52 25.19
C TRP A 52 -4.36 -22.04 25.13
N HIS A 53 -5.10 -21.56 26.13
CA HIS A 53 -5.45 -20.14 26.22
C HIS A 53 -4.21 -19.28 26.47
N TYR A 54 -3.33 -19.70 27.40
CA TYR A 54 -2.07 -19.00 27.65
C TYR A 54 -1.17 -18.98 26.41
N LEU A 55 -0.99 -20.12 25.74
CA LEU A 55 -0.19 -20.20 24.52
C LEU A 55 -0.76 -19.29 23.43
N HIS A 56 -2.09 -19.24 23.26
CA HIS A 56 -2.74 -18.37 22.29
C HIS A 56 -2.54 -16.88 22.61
N ILE A 57 -2.66 -16.49 23.87
CA ILE A 57 -2.40 -15.12 24.31
C ILE A 57 -0.94 -14.73 24.05
N VAL A 58 0.01 -15.56 24.46
CA VAL A 58 1.45 -15.33 24.24
C VAL A 58 1.74 -15.21 22.74
N TYR A 59 1.22 -16.15 21.94
CA TYR A 59 1.36 -16.10 20.48
C TYR A 59 0.80 -14.80 19.90
N GLY A 60 -0.41 -14.41 20.32
CA GLY A 60 -1.04 -13.16 19.87
C GLY A 60 -0.20 -11.93 20.19
N ILE A 61 0.32 -11.84 21.43
CA ILE A 61 1.20 -10.74 21.84
C ILE A 61 2.48 -10.72 20.99
N VAL A 62 3.15 -11.86 20.83
CA VAL A 62 4.40 -11.95 20.06
C VAL A 62 4.17 -11.55 18.61
N ILE A 63 3.14 -12.07 17.94
CA ILE A 63 2.82 -11.71 16.56
C ILE A 63 2.49 -10.23 16.44
N THR A 64 1.70 -9.68 17.37
CA THR A 64 1.36 -8.24 17.38
C THR A 64 2.62 -7.38 17.50
N LEU A 65 3.53 -7.72 18.41
CA LEU A 65 4.81 -7.01 18.55
C LEU A 65 5.65 -7.08 17.27
N ILE A 66 5.75 -8.26 16.66
CA ILE A 66 6.45 -8.45 15.38
C ILE A 66 5.83 -7.56 14.30
N LEU A 67 4.50 -7.54 14.18
CA LEU A 67 3.80 -6.70 13.20
C LEU A 67 4.02 -5.22 13.46
N VAL A 68 3.92 -4.77 14.70
CA VAL A 68 4.18 -3.35 15.07
C VAL A 68 5.62 -2.96 14.74
N ILE A 69 6.60 -3.79 15.08
CA ILE A 69 7.99 -3.54 14.72
C ILE A 69 8.15 -3.47 13.20
N ASN A 70 7.57 -4.44 12.48
CA ASN A 70 7.67 -4.54 11.03
C ASN A 70 7.08 -3.34 10.29
N THR A 71 6.00 -2.76 10.80
CA THR A 71 5.27 -1.67 10.11
C THR A 71 5.66 -0.27 10.58
N SER A 72 6.19 -0.13 11.81
CA SER A 72 6.43 1.18 12.40
C SER A 72 7.90 1.49 12.67
N VAL A 73 8.71 0.48 12.95
CA VAL A 73 10.11 0.67 13.38
C VAL A 73 11.08 0.26 12.27
N TYR A 74 11.00 -1.01 11.87
CA TYR A 74 11.93 -1.60 10.93
C TYR A 74 11.28 -2.72 10.11
N PRO A 75 11.34 -2.67 8.77
CA PRO A 75 10.78 -3.71 7.92
C PRO A 75 11.60 -5.00 8.06
N ILE A 76 11.06 -5.98 8.76
CA ILE A 76 11.75 -7.24 9.11
C ILE A 76 12.17 -8.01 7.85
N SER A 77 11.40 -7.91 6.77
CA SER A 77 11.71 -8.53 5.48
C SER A 77 13.07 -8.11 4.91
N VAL A 78 13.58 -6.94 5.30
CA VAL A 78 14.92 -6.45 4.92
C VAL A 78 16.04 -7.38 5.40
N PHE A 79 15.86 -8.08 6.53
CA PHE A 79 16.84 -9.05 7.02
C PHE A 79 16.96 -10.27 6.10
N PHE A 80 15.89 -10.64 5.41
CA PHE A 80 15.83 -11.78 4.50
C PHE A 80 16.21 -11.44 3.05
N GLY A 81 16.67 -10.22 2.79
CA GLY A 81 17.15 -9.79 1.48
C GLY A 81 16.09 -9.29 0.51
N ASN A 82 14.82 -9.55 0.75
CA ASN A 82 13.71 -9.05 -0.04
C ASN A 82 12.82 -8.15 0.81
N VAL A 83 12.65 -6.90 0.38
CA VAL A 83 11.74 -6.00 1.07
C VAL A 83 10.33 -6.22 0.53
N ASP A 84 9.44 -6.61 1.40
CA ASP A 84 8.01 -6.69 1.07
C ASP A 84 7.49 -5.31 0.67
N ARG A 85 6.85 -5.25 -0.49
CA ARG A 85 6.36 -4.01 -1.10
C ARG A 85 5.37 -3.26 -0.20
N GLU A 86 4.45 -3.98 0.42
CA GLU A 86 3.37 -3.39 1.22
C GLU A 86 3.92 -2.81 2.53
N THR A 87 4.94 -3.44 3.11
CA THR A 87 5.63 -2.90 4.29
C THR A 87 6.56 -1.76 3.92
N ALA A 88 7.30 -1.87 2.81
CA ALA A 88 8.27 -0.87 2.38
C ALA A 88 7.65 0.51 2.15
N ILE A 89 6.41 0.55 1.67
CA ILE A 89 5.69 1.81 1.38
C ILE A 89 5.40 2.64 2.65
N LEU A 90 5.44 2.04 3.83
CA LEU A 90 5.15 2.73 5.09
C LEU A 90 6.31 3.60 5.60
N PHE A 91 7.51 3.46 5.00
CA PHE A 91 8.72 4.10 5.52
C PHE A 91 9.23 5.26 4.66
N GLY A 92 9.85 6.23 5.33
CA GLY A 92 10.65 7.29 4.70
C GLY A 92 9.87 8.47 4.16
N TRP A 93 8.65 8.67 4.59
CA TRP A 93 7.77 9.73 4.08
C TRP A 93 8.30 11.13 4.35
N GLU A 94 8.93 11.38 5.50
CA GLU A 94 9.58 12.67 5.80
C GLU A 94 10.56 13.07 4.70
N LYS A 95 11.42 12.13 4.30
CA LYS A 95 12.39 12.36 3.22
C LYS A 95 11.73 12.56 1.87
N ILE A 96 10.67 11.79 1.55
CA ILE A 96 9.94 11.93 0.29
C ILE A 96 9.30 13.30 0.21
N VAL A 97 8.61 13.73 1.27
CA VAL A 97 7.98 15.05 1.36
C VAL A 97 9.01 16.16 1.24
N GLU A 98 10.13 16.06 1.96
CA GLU A 98 11.22 17.05 1.90
C GLU A 98 11.73 17.21 0.45
N VAL A 99 12.08 16.08 -0.20
CA VAL A 99 12.65 16.11 -1.54
C VAL A 99 11.65 16.63 -2.57
N VAL A 100 10.41 16.15 -2.55
CA VAL A 100 9.38 16.59 -3.50
C VAL A 100 9.06 18.06 -3.31
N SER A 101 8.90 18.51 -2.05
CA SER A 101 8.64 19.93 -1.75
C SER A 101 9.80 20.82 -2.19
N LYS A 102 11.03 20.39 -2.00
CA LYS A 102 12.22 21.09 -2.46
C LYS A 102 12.25 21.22 -3.99
N GLU A 103 11.98 20.14 -4.72
CA GLU A 103 11.95 20.18 -6.20
C GLU A 103 10.80 21.04 -6.72
N LYS A 104 9.61 21.00 -6.08
CA LYS A 104 8.49 21.90 -6.40
C LYS A 104 8.90 23.36 -6.26
N LYS A 105 9.52 23.71 -5.12
CA LYS A 105 9.97 25.09 -4.84
C LYS A 105 11.06 25.56 -5.80
N LEU A 106 12.08 24.74 -6.04
CA LEU A 106 13.19 25.07 -6.92
C LEU A 106 12.76 25.35 -8.37
N ARG A 107 11.71 24.67 -8.84
CA ARG A 107 11.23 24.75 -10.21
C ARG A 107 9.98 25.60 -10.38
N GLY A 108 9.43 26.14 -9.28
CA GLY A 108 8.18 26.90 -9.31
C GLY A 108 6.96 26.05 -9.69
N ILE A 109 7.00 24.75 -9.47
CA ILE A 109 5.94 23.79 -9.84
C ILE A 109 4.95 23.66 -8.69
N LYS A 110 3.66 23.74 -9.01
CA LYS A 110 2.60 23.57 -8.00
C LYS A 110 2.09 22.13 -7.91
N LYS A 111 1.90 21.48 -9.05
CA LYS A 111 1.30 20.13 -9.10
C LYS A 111 2.35 19.03 -9.05
N VAL A 112 2.01 17.95 -8.35
CA VAL A 112 2.76 16.68 -8.37
C VAL A 112 1.79 15.54 -8.61
N VAL A 113 2.15 14.61 -9.48
CA VAL A 113 1.33 13.46 -9.85
C VAL A 113 2.06 12.18 -9.45
N PHE A 114 1.33 11.28 -8.82
CA PHE A 114 1.82 9.96 -8.43
C PHE A 114 1.21 8.86 -9.32
N SER A 115 2.01 7.86 -9.64
CA SER A 115 1.59 6.72 -10.47
C SER A 115 0.78 5.66 -9.72
N ASP A 116 0.72 5.75 -8.39
CA ASP A 116 -0.06 4.83 -7.54
C ASP A 116 -0.78 5.58 -6.41
N TYR A 117 -2.03 5.18 -6.15
CA TYR A 117 -2.89 5.83 -5.16
C TYR A 117 -2.37 5.73 -3.72
N ARG A 118 -1.67 4.66 -3.37
CA ARG A 118 -1.11 4.48 -2.02
C ARG A 118 0.00 5.47 -1.77
N ILE A 119 0.86 5.65 -2.78
CA ILE A 119 1.97 6.62 -2.71
C ILE A 119 1.40 8.04 -2.63
N GLY A 120 0.44 8.39 -3.48
CA GLY A 120 -0.17 9.70 -3.47
C GLY A 120 -0.93 10.00 -2.18
N SER A 121 -1.70 9.05 -1.66
CA SER A 121 -2.43 9.21 -0.39
C SER A 121 -1.49 9.42 0.79
N LEU A 122 -0.42 8.64 0.88
CA LEU A 122 0.57 8.77 1.95
C LEU A 122 1.35 10.08 1.82
N TYR A 123 1.66 10.52 0.57
CA TYR A 123 2.27 11.83 0.37
C TYR A 123 1.37 12.96 0.89
N ILE A 124 0.09 12.99 0.51
CA ILE A 124 -0.86 14.00 0.97
C ILE A 124 -1.00 13.96 2.49
N PHE A 125 -1.11 12.77 3.08
CA PHE A 125 -1.22 12.60 4.52
C PHE A 125 -0.04 13.18 5.30
N HIS A 126 1.19 12.97 4.78
CA HIS A 126 2.41 13.44 5.46
C HIS A 126 2.78 14.88 5.12
N SER A 127 2.39 15.40 3.95
CA SER A 127 2.76 16.74 3.50
C SER A 127 1.68 17.80 3.71
N ASN A 128 0.41 17.40 3.86
CA ASN A 128 -0.79 18.26 3.75
C ASN A 128 -0.84 19.03 2.42
N ASP A 129 -0.21 18.52 1.36
CA ASP A 129 -0.18 19.15 0.04
C ASP A 129 -1.31 18.61 -0.83
N PHE A 130 -2.43 19.32 -0.86
CA PHE A 130 -3.61 18.96 -1.66
C PHE A 130 -3.47 19.28 -3.16
N ASN A 131 -2.35 19.84 -3.59
CA ASN A 131 -2.00 19.95 -5.03
C ASN A 131 -1.36 18.67 -5.59
N ALA A 132 -1.31 17.61 -4.77
CA ALA A 132 -0.89 16.30 -5.21
C ALA A 132 -2.08 15.53 -5.79
N ASP A 133 -1.86 14.83 -6.88
CA ASP A 133 -2.86 14.01 -7.55
C ASP A 133 -2.33 12.61 -7.87
N VAL A 134 -3.22 11.72 -8.26
CA VAL A 134 -2.88 10.34 -8.62
C VAL A 134 -3.50 10.00 -9.97
N VAL A 135 -2.71 9.43 -10.85
CA VAL A 135 -3.18 8.92 -12.13
C VAL A 135 -2.73 7.48 -12.30
N MET A 136 -3.67 6.55 -12.20
CA MET A 136 -3.41 5.12 -12.39
C MET A 136 -3.81 4.64 -13.78
N GLU A 137 -3.01 3.70 -14.31
CA GLU A 137 -3.27 3.10 -15.62
C GLU A 137 -4.48 2.15 -15.58
N GLU A 138 -4.53 1.28 -14.57
CA GLU A 138 -5.39 0.10 -14.60
C GLU A 138 -6.82 0.35 -14.13
N ARG A 139 -7.04 1.31 -13.23
CA ARG A 139 -8.35 1.54 -12.63
C ARG A 139 -8.61 2.99 -12.26
N ARG A 140 -9.88 3.34 -12.14
CA ARG A 140 -10.30 4.59 -11.50
C ARG A 140 -10.07 4.51 -9.99
N THR A 141 -9.65 5.62 -9.43
CA THR A 141 -9.40 5.79 -7.99
C THR A 141 -10.32 6.86 -7.42
N GLN A 142 -10.30 7.02 -6.09
CA GLN A 142 -11.00 8.12 -5.43
C GLN A 142 -10.50 9.50 -5.92
N PHE A 143 -9.24 9.61 -6.28
CA PHE A 143 -8.66 10.83 -6.86
C PHE A 143 -9.33 11.23 -8.18
N ASP A 144 -9.68 10.26 -9.01
CA ASP A 144 -10.41 10.52 -10.26
C ASP A 144 -11.83 11.06 -10.02
N LEU A 145 -12.45 10.70 -8.89
CA LEU A 145 -13.76 11.20 -8.47
C LEU A 145 -13.66 12.60 -7.85
N TRP A 146 -12.63 12.84 -7.02
CA TRP A 146 -12.41 14.13 -6.37
C TRP A 146 -11.95 15.21 -7.33
N ARG A 147 -11.26 14.83 -8.40
CA ARG A 147 -10.74 15.75 -9.41
C ARG A 147 -11.85 16.42 -10.22
N GLU A 148 -13.04 15.76 -10.27
CA GLU A 148 -14.17 16.20 -11.11
C GLU A 148 -13.74 16.58 -12.53
N GLU A 149 -13.67 17.89 -12.84
CA GLU A 149 -13.29 18.41 -14.14
C GLU A 149 -11.86 18.99 -14.18
N GLU A 150 -11.17 19.03 -13.04
CA GLU A 150 -9.82 19.61 -13.00
C GLU A 150 -8.78 18.72 -13.70
N ASN A 151 -7.96 19.34 -14.52
CA ASN A 151 -6.82 18.66 -15.12
C ASN A 151 -5.71 18.47 -14.06
N PRO A 152 -5.29 17.22 -13.77
CA PRO A 152 -4.19 16.97 -12.84
C PRO A 152 -2.83 17.47 -13.35
N PHE A 153 -2.76 17.81 -14.63
CA PHE A 153 -1.53 18.18 -15.30
C PHE A 153 -1.52 19.69 -15.62
N GLU A 154 -0.42 20.33 -15.26
CA GLU A 154 -0.07 21.70 -15.70
C GLU A 154 1.00 21.63 -16.79
N LYS A 155 1.39 22.79 -17.36
CA LYS A 155 2.49 22.87 -18.33
C LYS A 155 3.79 22.22 -17.83
N SER A 156 4.03 22.33 -16.51
CA SER A 156 5.14 21.66 -15.83
C SER A 156 4.60 20.97 -14.60
N THR A 157 4.79 19.65 -14.49
CA THR A 157 4.28 18.82 -13.40
C THR A 157 5.38 17.86 -12.94
N LEU A 158 5.58 17.74 -11.62
CA LEU A 158 6.43 16.68 -11.08
C LEU A 158 5.68 15.36 -11.12
N ILE A 159 6.38 14.29 -11.47
CA ILE A 159 5.84 12.94 -11.51
C ILE A 159 6.68 12.08 -10.60
N VAL A 160 6.04 11.37 -9.68
CA VAL A 160 6.70 10.43 -8.76
C VAL A 160 6.20 9.03 -9.02
N ALA A 161 7.12 8.15 -9.33
CA ALA A 161 6.87 6.74 -9.64
C ALA A 161 7.91 5.84 -8.97
N ASP A 162 7.69 4.54 -8.97
CA ASP A 162 8.68 3.56 -8.57
C ASP A 162 8.71 2.36 -9.53
N LYS A 163 9.57 1.38 -9.25
CA LYS A 163 9.71 0.19 -10.10
C LYS A 163 8.44 -0.66 -10.19
N ASP A 164 7.63 -0.67 -9.11
CA ASP A 164 6.41 -1.48 -9.03
C ASP A 164 5.23 -0.78 -9.70
N PHE A 165 5.28 0.55 -9.75
CA PHE A 165 4.29 1.44 -10.37
C PHE A 165 5.01 2.47 -11.24
N PRO A 166 5.48 2.06 -12.43
CA PRO A 166 6.15 2.95 -13.37
C PRO A 166 5.17 3.97 -13.95
N ILE A 167 5.71 4.95 -14.66
CA ILE A 167 4.90 5.93 -15.40
C ILE A 167 4.10 5.20 -16.48
N GLY A 168 2.78 5.21 -16.36
CA GLY A 168 1.86 4.62 -17.32
C GLY A 168 1.58 5.54 -18.51
N LYS A 169 0.89 5.01 -19.54
CA LYS A 169 0.51 5.74 -20.76
C LYS A 169 -0.39 6.95 -20.48
N LYS A 170 -1.29 6.84 -19.49
CA LYS A 170 -2.17 7.96 -19.11
C LYS A 170 -1.40 9.19 -18.63
N ILE A 171 -0.25 8.99 -18.00
CA ILE A 171 0.63 10.08 -17.59
C ILE A 171 1.52 10.49 -18.75
N SER A 172 2.22 9.52 -19.39
CA SER A 172 3.22 9.84 -20.41
C SER A 172 2.65 10.52 -21.65
N SER A 173 1.42 10.19 -22.04
CA SER A 173 0.75 10.83 -23.19
C SER A 173 0.32 12.29 -22.96
N ARG A 174 0.46 12.80 -21.74
CA ARG A 174 0.06 14.16 -21.37
C ARG A 174 1.19 15.18 -21.50
N PHE A 175 2.41 14.71 -21.69
CA PHE A 175 3.60 15.55 -21.79
C PHE A 175 4.33 15.30 -23.09
N GLU A 176 4.83 16.38 -23.69
CA GLU A 176 5.71 16.30 -24.85
C GLU A 176 7.08 15.76 -24.46
N LYS A 177 7.52 16.07 -23.23
CA LYS A 177 8.80 15.64 -22.70
C LYS A 177 8.67 15.23 -21.24
N ILE A 178 9.31 14.09 -20.91
CA ILE A 178 9.47 13.63 -19.53
C ILE A 178 10.96 13.45 -19.27
N GLU A 179 11.48 14.21 -18.32
CA GLU A 179 12.89 14.16 -17.94
C GLU A 179 13.05 13.57 -16.55
N PHE A 180 14.03 12.68 -16.40
CA PHE A 180 14.41 12.19 -15.10
C PHE A 180 15.08 13.31 -14.29
N VAL A 181 14.62 13.52 -13.06
CA VAL A 181 15.17 14.55 -12.17
C VAL A 181 16.13 13.94 -11.18
N ARG A 182 15.65 12.97 -10.41
CA ARG A 182 16.45 12.28 -9.39
C ARG A 182 15.76 11.05 -8.79
N ASP A 183 16.54 10.31 -8.06
CA ASP A 183 16.06 9.21 -7.20
C ASP A 183 15.86 9.67 -5.75
N ILE A 184 14.88 9.07 -5.09
CA ILE A 184 14.70 9.15 -3.65
C ILE A 184 14.86 7.74 -3.09
N GLU A 185 16.00 7.49 -2.46
CA GLU A 185 16.29 6.20 -1.82
C GLU A 185 15.89 6.24 -0.34
N ILE A 186 15.03 5.34 0.06
CA ILE A 186 14.68 5.10 1.45
C ILE A 186 15.53 3.97 1.96
N ARG A 187 16.36 4.26 2.96
CA ARG A 187 17.26 3.29 3.57
C ARG A 187 16.98 3.16 5.06
N LYS A 188 17.15 1.97 5.59
CA LYS A 188 17.21 1.68 7.02
C LYS A 188 18.57 1.06 7.33
N GLY A 189 19.42 1.82 8.02
CA GLY A 189 20.85 1.51 8.09
C GLY A 189 21.46 1.51 6.68
N ASN A 190 22.23 0.48 6.36
CA ASN A 190 22.87 0.34 5.05
C ASN A 190 22.01 -0.33 3.99
N LYS A 191 20.79 -0.79 4.34
CA LYS A 191 19.92 -1.52 3.41
C LYS A 191 18.93 -0.60 2.72
N LEU A 192 18.77 -0.78 1.40
CA LEU A 192 17.76 -0.10 0.61
C LEU A 192 16.39 -0.74 0.89
N VAL A 193 15.44 0.07 1.36
CA VAL A 193 14.06 -0.34 1.62
C VAL A 193 13.20 -0.12 0.38
N ARG A 194 13.26 1.09 -0.18
CA ARG A 194 12.51 1.46 -1.39
C ARG A 194 13.21 2.59 -2.13
N LYS A 195 12.95 2.66 -3.43
CA LYS A 195 13.47 3.68 -4.32
C LYS A 195 12.33 4.27 -5.14
N TYR A 196 12.22 5.58 -5.12
CA TYR A 196 11.29 6.34 -5.95
C TYR A 196 12.06 7.12 -7.01
N HIS A 197 11.44 7.31 -8.14
CA HIS A 197 11.97 8.09 -9.26
C HIS A 197 11.13 9.36 -9.40
N VAL A 198 11.78 10.50 -9.44
CA VAL A 198 11.15 11.80 -9.67
C VAL A 198 11.46 12.23 -11.09
N PHE A 199 10.42 12.58 -11.82
CA PHE A 199 10.51 13.08 -13.19
C PHE A 199 9.83 14.43 -13.30
N LEU A 200 10.21 15.18 -14.33
CA LEU A 200 9.57 16.41 -14.74
C LEU A 200 8.89 16.20 -16.09
N GLY A 201 7.57 16.31 -16.11
CA GLY A 201 6.78 16.37 -17.33
C GLY A 201 6.61 17.83 -17.75
N THR A 202 6.85 18.14 -19.04
CA THR A 202 6.72 19.49 -19.61
C THR A 202 5.98 19.46 -20.92
N ASN A 203 5.18 20.53 -21.15
CA ASN A 203 4.55 20.90 -22.43
C ASN A 203 4.99 22.29 -22.79
N THR A 204 5.33 22.51 -24.06
CA THR A 204 5.69 23.83 -24.66
C THR A 204 4.51 24.78 -24.71
#